data_88680bad178bc21a2d5b0b8a11ce9972
#
_entry.id   88680bad178bc21a2d5b0b8a11ce9972
#
_cell.length_a   1.000
_cell.length_b   1.000
_cell.length_c   1.000
_cell.angle_alpha   90.00
_cell.angle_beta   90.00
_cell.angle_gamma   90.00
#
_symmetry.space_group_name_H-M   'P 1'
#
loop_
_entity.id
_entity.type
_entity.pdbx_description
1 polymer ?
#
loop_
_entity_poly.entity_id
_entity_poly.type
_entity_poly.pdbx_seq_one_letter_code
_entity_poly.pdbx_strand_id
1 'polypeptide(L)'
;GIPILQPEQEKKQEDNLKQKLGDNAFEEEILNIFKYIVKNSRKIQAKALFNYNIFLIGFMGAGKSTIAKELKRQLEMNYVEMDQLIVDKQGMSISEIFAEYGEVYFRNLECNTLIELQKSKQTIVSCGGGVVVREDNKDHMKKHGRVVLLTATPETVYNRVKDSTERPILNDHMNVDFIAGLQEKRRALYEAAADVTVATDGKNPEEICREIVEKLTQLDRDTAAAQCE
;
A
#
# COMPACT_ATOMS: atom_id res chain seq x y z
N GLY A 1 -2.53 2.88 -23.55
CA GLY A 1 -3.70 2.17 -23.03
C GLY A 1 -4.55 3.09 -22.15
N ILE A 2 -5.80 2.79 -21.97
CA ILE A 2 -6.71 3.55 -21.11
C ILE A 2 -6.29 3.32 -19.64
N PRO A 3 -6.15 4.38 -18.80
CA PRO A 3 -5.83 4.21 -17.39
C PRO A 3 -6.88 3.36 -16.66
N ILE A 4 -6.45 2.48 -15.76
CA ILE A 4 -7.36 1.60 -14.99
C ILE A 4 -8.22 2.37 -13.98
N LEU A 5 -7.71 3.48 -13.44
CA LEU A 5 -8.39 4.32 -12.46
C LEU A 5 -8.87 5.62 -13.13
N GLN A 6 -10.17 5.72 -13.38
CA GLN A 6 -10.80 6.88 -13.99
C GLN A 6 -12.05 7.31 -13.18
N PRO A 7 -11.88 7.72 -11.92
CA PRO A 7 -13.02 8.00 -11.02
C PRO A 7 -13.93 9.11 -11.55
N GLU A 8 -13.37 10.12 -12.20
CA GLU A 8 -14.14 11.22 -12.79
C GLU A 8 -15.01 10.76 -13.98
N GLN A 9 -14.45 9.91 -14.84
CA GLN A 9 -15.18 9.36 -15.98
C GLN A 9 -16.28 8.40 -15.53
N GLU A 10 -16.00 7.56 -14.53
CA GLU A 10 -16.98 6.64 -13.97
C GLU A 10 -18.13 7.39 -13.30
N LYS A 11 -17.82 8.43 -12.51
CA LYS A 11 -18.82 9.31 -11.93
C LYS A 11 -19.68 9.98 -13.00
N LYS A 12 -19.06 10.52 -14.05
CA LYS A 12 -19.78 11.12 -15.18
C LYS A 12 -20.71 10.13 -15.87
N GLN A 13 -20.28 8.87 -16.02
CA GLN A 13 -21.11 7.81 -16.59
C GLN A 13 -22.30 7.45 -15.66
N GLU A 14 -22.06 7.36 -14.34
CA GLU A 14 -23.11 7.15 -13.35
C GLU A 14 -24.13 8.29 -13.36
N ASP A 15 -23.68 9.55 -13.37
CA ASP A 15 -24.55 10.72 -13.41
C ASP A 15 -25.37 10.78 -14.72
N ASN A 16 -24.75 10.48 -15.85
CA ASN A 16 -25.45 10.37 -17.13
C ASN A 16 -26.52 9.25 -17.14
N LEU A 17 -26.22 8.12 -16.48
CA LEU A 17 -27.16 7.02 -16.34
C LEU A 17 -28.34 7.43 -15.47
N LYS A 18 -28.10 8.07 -14.32
CA LYS A 18 -29.16 8.62 -13.45
C LYS A 18 -30.07 9.60 -14.21
N GLN A 19 -29.48 10.52 -14.95
CA GLN A 19 -30.25 11.50 -15.75
C GLN A 19 -31.15 10.82 -16.79
N LYS A 20 -30.68 9.73 -17.43
CA LYS A 20 -31.47 8.99 -18.41
C LYS A 20 -32.59 8.14 -17.80
N LEU A 21 -32.40 7.67 -16.58
CA LEU A 21 -33.38 6.86 -15.86
C LEU A 21 -34.54 7.71 -15.34
N GLY A 22 -34.26 8.95 -14.92
CA GLY A 22 -35.25 9.83 -14.30
C GLY A 22 -35.94 9.16 -13.10
N ASP A 23 -37.26 9.27 -13.00
CA ASP A 23 -38.06 8.64 -11.94
C ASP A 23 -38.42 7.17 -12.25
N ASN A 24 -37.50 6.39 -12.84
CA ASN A 24 -37.74 5.00 -13.16
C ASN A 24 -37.86 4.15 -11.88
N ALA A 25 -38.90 3.29 -11.81
CA ALA A 25 -39.16 2.43 -10.65
C ALA A 25 -38.00 1.46 -10.34
N PHE A 26 -37.08 1.21 -11.29
CA PHE A 26 -35.91 0.31 -11.15
C PHE A 26 -34.58 1.08 -11.16
N GLU A 27 -34.58 2.38 -10.85
CA GLU A 27 -33.36 3.21 -10.89
C GLU A 27 -32.27 2.63 -10.00
N GLU A 28 -32.60 2.27 -8.75
CA GLU A 28 -31.65 1.77 -7.79
C GLU A 28 -31.03 0.44 -8.23
N GLU A 29 -31.82 -0.48 -8.73
CA GLU A 29 -31.37 -1.78 -9.24
C GLU A 29 -30.42 -1.62 -10.44
N ILE A 30 -30.76 -0.73 -11.36
CA ILE A 30 -29.95 -0.45 -12.57
C ILE A 30 -28.62 0.18 -12.17
N LEU A 31 -28.60 1.12 -11.23
CA LEU A 31 -27.38 1.73 -10.70
C LEU A 31 -26.51 0.71 -9.97
N ASN A 32 -27.12 -0.21 -9.21
CA ASN A 32 -26.38 -1.28 -8.54
C ASN A 32 -25.72 -2.24 -9.55
N ILE A 33 -26.41 -2.60 -10.62
CA ILE A 33 -25.86 -3.39 -11.74
C ILE A 33 -24.69 -2.65 -12.39
N PHE A 34 -24.86 -1.35 -12.69
CA PHE A 34 -23.79 -0.55 -13.25
C PHE A 34 -22.54 -0.52 -12.36
N LYS A 35 -22.69 -0.25 -11.06
CA LYS A 35 -21.59 -0.28 -10.09
C LYS A 35 -20.90 -1.65 -10.03
N TYR A 36 -21.68 -2.72 -10.10
CA TYR A 36 -21.15 -4.08 -10.12
C TYR A 36 -20.32 -4.35 -11.39
N ILE A 37 -20.78 -3.89 -12.56
CA ILE A 37 -20.03 -4.00 -13.81
C ILE A 37 -18.71 -3.23 -13.73
N VAL A 38 -18.73 -1.97 -13.27
CA VAL A 38 -17.53 -1.15 -13.10
C VAL A 38 -16.53 -1.81 -12.14
N LYS A 39 -17.01 -2.30 -11.00
CA LYS A 39 -16.20 -3.03 -10.03
C LYS A 39 -15.52 -4.26 -10.64
N ASN A 40 -16.25 -5.10 -11.37
CA ASN A 40 -15.69 -6.29 -12.02
C ASN A 40 -14.74 -5.92 -13.17
N SER A 41 -15.01 -4.87 -13.91
CA SER A 41 -14.10 -4.36 -14.93
C SER A 41 -12.76 -3.95 -14.33
N ARG A 42 -12.75 -3.18 -13.25
CA ARG A 42 -11.52 -2.83 -12.51
C ARG A 42 -10.76 -4.06 -12.05
N LYS A 43 -11.45 -5.05 -11.47
CA LYS A 43 -10.85 -6.31 -11.01
C LYS A 43 -10.18 -7.08 -12.15
N ILE A 44 -10.82 -7.15 -13.31
CA ILE A 44 -10.25 -7.82 -14.49
C ILE A 44 -9.02 -7.07 -14.99
N GLN A 45 -9.10 -5.74 -15.08
CA GLN A 45 -8.00 -4.90 -15.52
C GLN A 45 -6.81 -4.96 -14.55
N ALA A 46 -7.06 -4.89 -13.24
CA ALA A 46 -6.04 -5.03 -12.22
C ALA A 46 -5.34 -6.38 -12.30
N LYS A 47 -6.09 -7.48 -12.53
CA LYS A 47 -5.53 -8.81 -12.72
C LYS A 47 -4.65 -8.93 -13.97
N ALA A 48 -5.00 -8.23 -15.02
CA ALA A 48 -4.22 -8.23 -16.26
C ALA A 48 -2.93 -7.40 -16.13
N LEU A 49 -2.97 -6.29 -15.38
CA LEU A 49 -1.81 -5.41 -15.19
C LEU A 49 -0.89 -5.87 -14.06
N PHE A 50 -1.45 -6.31 -12.93
CA PHE A 50 -0.70 -6.64 -11.72
C PHE A 50 -0.87 -8.13 -11.38
N ASN A 51 -0.11 -8.99 -12.06
CA ASN A 51 -0.09 -10.45 -11.77
C ASN A 51 0.83 -10.82 -10.59
N TYR A 52 1.28 -9.83 -9.83
CA TYR A 52 2.22 -9.90 -8.72
C TYR A 52 1.66 -9.21 -7.46
N ASN A 53 2.40 -9.30 -6.36
CA ASN A 53 2.07 -8.57 -5.12
C ASN A 53 2.61 -7.14 -5.15
N ILE A 54 1.90 -6.21 -4.50
CA ILE A 54 2.34 -4.82 -4.33
C ILE A 54 2.70 -4.62 -2.85
N PHE A 55 3.98 -4.44 -2.55
CA PHE A 55 4.48 -4.21 -1.20
C PHE A 55 4.61 -2.71 -0.94
N LEU A 56 3.85 -2.19 0.01
CA LEU A 56 3.97 -0.80 0.44
C LEU A 56 4.94 -0.72 1.61
N ILE A 57 6.08 -0.07 1.40
CA ILE A 57 7.09 0.21 2.42
C ILE A 57 7.16 1.72 2.71
N GLY A 58 7.84 2.08 3.77
CA GLY A 58 8.04 3.47 4.16
C GLY A 58 7.98 3.65 5.67
N PHE A 59 8.36 4.82 6.13
CA PHE A 59 8.42 5.15 7.54
C PHE A 59 7.03 5.05 8.20
N MET A 60 7.00 4.91 9.54
CA MET A 60 5.74 5.01 10.27
C MET A 60 5.08 6.36 10.00
N GLY A 61 3.75 6.42 9.89
CA GLY A 61 3.05 7.65 9.54
C GLY A 61 3.10 8.06 8.07
N ALA A 62 3.84 7.34 7.19
CA ALA A 62 3.85 7.60 5.75
C ALA A 62 2.51 7.27 5.05
N GLY A 63 1.56 6.63 5.72
CA GLY A 63 0.22 6.37 5.19
C GLY A 63 0.01 4.98 4.58
N LYS A 64 0.93 4.04 4.76
CA LYS A 64 0.88 2.69 4.14
C LYS A 64 -0.45 1.98 4.29
N SER A 65 -0.96 1.83 5.50
CA SER A 65 -2.23 1.13 5.77
C SER A 65 -3.44 1.81 5.13
N THR A 66 -3.46 3.16 5.14
CA THR A 66 -4.52 3.95 4.50
C THR A 66 -4.51 3.75 2.98
N ILE A 67 -3.33 3.87 2.38
CA ILE A 67 -3.15 3.73 0.93
C ILE A 67 -3.37 2.28 0.48
N ALA A 68 -2.95 1.29 1.27
CA ALA A 68 -3.22 -0.11 0.97
C ALA A 68 -4.72 -0.44 0.95
N LYS A 69 -5.49 0.09 1.91
CA LYS A 69 -6.96 -0.06 1.95
C LYS A 69 -7.62 0.62 0.76
N GLU A 70 -7.14 1.81 0.38
CA GLU A 70 -7.66 2.54 -0.77
C GLU A 70 -7.34 1.84 -2.09
N LEU A 71 -6.10 1.35 -2.28
CA LEU A 71 -5.73 0.52 -3.44
C LEU A 71 -6.59 -0.75 -3.52
N LYS A 72 -6.81 -1.44 -2.38
CA LYS A 72 -7.72 -2.59 -2.33
C LYS A 72 -9.10 -2.22 -2.89
N ARG A 73 -9.66 -1.09 -2.44
CA ARG A 73 -10.98 -0.60 -2.87
C ARG A 73 -11.03 -0.28 -4.37
N GLN A 74 -9.95 0.33 -4.89
CA GLN A 74 -9.88 0.76 -6.29
C GLN A 74 -9.56 -0.37 -7.26
N LEU A 75 -8.64 -1.26 -6.90
CA LEU A 75 -8.16 -2.35 -7.76
C LEU A 75 -8.87 -3.68 -7.53
N GLU A 76 -9.71 -3.79 -6.49
CA GLU A 76 -10.37 -5.05 -6.10
C GLU A 76 -9.38 -6.21 -5.89
N MET A 77 -8.15 -5.89 -5.43
CA MET A 77 -7.12 -6.84 -5.06
C MET A 77 -7.26 -7.30 -3.60
N ASN A 78 -6.62 -8.41 -3.25
CA ASN A 78 -6.48 -8.82 -1.85
C ASN A 78 -5.63 -7.80 -1.09
N TYR A 79 -5.79 -7.77 0.24
CA TYR A 79 -5.06 -6.87 1.13
C TYR A 79 -4.61 -7.59 2.39
N VAL A 80 -3.39 -7.31 2.82
CA VAL A 80 -2.81 -7.79 4.07
C VAL A 80 -2.12 -6.63 4.79
N GLU A 81 -2.45 -6.44 6.08
CA GLU A 81 -1.67 -5.63 7.01
C GLU A 81 -0.69 -6.55 7.72
N MET A 82 0.58 -6.44 7.44
CA MET A 82 1.60 -7.39 7.88
C MET A 82 1.77 -7.38 9.41
N ASP A 83 1.77 -6.19 10.02
CA ASP A 83 1.88 -6.04 11.47
C ASP A 83 0.70 -6.73 12.18
N GLN A 84 -0.53 -6.54 11.68
CA GLN A 84 -1.74 -7.21 12.23
C GLN A 84 -1.68 -8.72 12.05
N LEU A 85 -1.22 -9.19 10.89
CA LEU A 85 -1.09 -10.63 10.64
C LEU A 85 -0.11 -11.28 11.61
N ILE A 86 0.98 -10.60 11.99
CA ILE A 86 1.93 -11.07 12.99
C ILE A 86 1.25 -11.12 14.37
N VAL A 87 0.55 -10.05 14.75
CA VAL A 87 -0.21 -9.99 16.02
C VAL A 87 -1.23 -11.14 16.12
N ASP A 88 -2.02 -11.35 15.07
CA ASP A 88 -3.04 -12.40 15.03
C ASP A 88 -2.44 -13.81 15.20
N LYS A 89 -1.27 -14.06 14.59
CA LYS A 89 -0.56 -15.33 14.68
C LYS A 89 0.09 -15.57 16.03
N GLN A 90 0.65 -14.51 16.63
CA GLN A 90 1.36 -14.63 17.91
C GLN A 90 0.41 -14.56 19.12
N GLY A 91 -0.80 -14.02 18.95
CA GLY A 91 -1.72 -13.75 20.05
C GLY A 91 -1.22 -12.67 21.02
N MET A 92 -0.25 -11.84 20.57
CA MET A 92 0.42 -10.83 21.37
C MET A 92 0.57 -9.55 20.54
N SER A 93 0.51 -8.39 21.18
CA SER A 93 0.83 -7.11 20.55
C SER A 93 2.31 -7.02 20.16
N ILE A 94 2.63 -6.17 19.19
CA ILE A 94 4.02 -5.94 18.78
C ILE A 94 4.88 -5.45 19.97
N SER A 95 4.33 -4.60 20.82
CA SER A 95 5.03 -4.12 22.02
C SER A 95 5.37 -5.25 23.00
N GLU A 96 4.44 -6.19 23.22
CA GLU A 96 4.69 -7.38 24.05
C GLU A 96 5.73 -8.29 23.42
N ILE A 97 5.68 -8.51 22.10
CA ILE A 97 6.71 -9.30 21.40
C ILE A 97 8.11 -8.68 21.56
N PHE A 98 8.23 -7.36 21.42
CA PHE A 98 9.50 -6.66 21.64
C PHE A 98 9.98 -6.77 23.09
N ALA A 99 9.09 -6.64 24.05
CA ALA A 99 9.44 -6.70 25.48
C ALA A 99 9.87 -8.10 25.89
N GLU A 100 9.21 -9.16 25.39
CA GLU A 100 9.46 -10.53 25.81
C GLU A 100 10.56 -11.22 25.01
N TYR A 101 10.58 -11.03 23.68
CA TYR A 101 11.47 -11.75 22.76
C TYR A 101 12.51 -10.87 22.07
N GLY A 102 12.38 -9.55 22.15
CA GLY A 102 13.30 -8.59 21.55
C GLY A 102 13.14 -8.37 20.05
N GLU A 103 13.91 -7.42 19.52
CA GLU A 103 13.81 -6.98 18.12
C GLU A 103 14.17 -8.09 17.13
N VAL A 104 15.22 -8.88 17.41
CA VAL A 104 15.68 -9.95 16.49
C VAL A 104 14.57 -10.97 16.22
N TYR A 105 13.84 -11.35 17.26
CA TYR A 105 12.70 -12.27 17.12
C TYR A 105 11.61 -11.66 16.25
N PHE A 106 11.23 -10.41 16.49
CA PHE A 106 10.24 -9.72 15.67
C PHE A 106 10.66 -9.63 14.20
N ARG A 107 11.94 -9.33 13.91
CA ARG A 107 12.45 -9.31 12.52
C ARG A 107 12.40 -10.68 11.85
N ASN A 108 12.56 -11.76 12.60
CA ASN A 108 12.34 -13.12 12.08
C ASN A 108 10.87 -13.37 11.73
N LEU A 109 9.93 -12.87 12.56
CA LEU A 109 8.50 -12.96 12.26
C LEU A 109 8.13 -12.18 10.99
N GLU A 110 8.67 -10.96 10.81
CA GLU A 110 8.49 -10.18 9.58
C GLU A 110 8.98 -10.96 8.35
N CYS A 111 10.19 -11.54 8.40
CA CYS A 111 10.76 -12.34 7.31
C CYS A 111 9.91 -13.58 6.99
N ASN A 112 9.53 -14.36 8.01
CA ASN A 112 8.70 -15.55 7.83
C ASN A 112 7.33 -15.19 7.23
N THR A 113 6.74 -14.07 7.65
CA THR A 113 5.49 -13.58 7.10
C THR A 113 5.61 -13.21 5.62
N LEU A 114 6.70 -12.56 5.22
CA LEU A 114 6.98 -12.29 3.79
C LEU A 114 7.13 -13.58 2.98
N ILE A 115 7.84 -14.58 3.53
CA ILE A 115 8.00 -15.90 2.88
C ILE A 115 6.64 -16.58 2.67
N GLU A 116 5.76 -16.52 3.64
CA GLU A 116 4.41 -17.09 3.50
C GLU A 116 3.58 -16.33 2.44
N LEU A 117 3.68 -14.99 2.41
CA LEU A 117 2.99 -14.15 1.44
C LEU A 117 3.47 -14.38 -0.01
N GLN A 118 4.62 -15.02 -0.22
CA GLN A 118 5.05 -15.45 -1.57
C GLN A 118 4.09 -16.43 -2.24
N LYS A 119 3.33 -17.18 -1.45
CA LYS A 119 2.30 -18.10 -1.97
C LYS A 119 1.06 -17.37 -2.49
N SER A 120 0.88 -16.12 -2.09
CA SER A 120 -0.21 -15.26 -2.54
C SER A 120 0.21 -14.52 -3.80
N LYS A 121 -0.76 -14.23 -4.67
CA LYS A 121 -0.60 -13.35 -5.83
C LYS A 121 -1.67 -12.25 -5.79
N GLN A 122 -1.38 -11.14 -6.44
CA GLN A 122 -2.34 -10.03 -6.57
C GLN A 122 -2.82 -9.52 -5.20
N THR A 123 -1.86 -9.39 -4.28
CA THR A 123 -2.12 -8.96 -2.90
C THR A 123 -1.37 -7.65 -2.64
N ILE A 124 -2.08 -6.68 -2.11
CA ILE A 124 -1.48 -5.44 -1.60
C ILE A 124 -1.07 -5.71 -0.16
N VAL A 125 0.21 -5.56 0.13
CA VAL A 125 0.79 -5.81 1.45
C VAL A 125 1.26 -4.49 2.05
N SER A 126 0.63 -4.06 3.15
CA SER A 126 1.12 -2.96 3.97
C SER A 126 2.19 -3.52 4.91
N CYS A 127 3.45 -3.20 4.66
CA CYS A 127 4.57 -3.71 5.44
C CYS A 127 4.83 -2.88 6.71
N GLY A 128 5.39 -3.51 7.73
CA GLY A 128 5.90 -2.83 8.91
C GLY A 128 6.99 -1.81 8.57
N GLY A 129 7.08 -0.72 9.36
CA GLY A 129 8.06 0.35 9.10
C GLY A 129 9.53 -0.08 9.23
N GLY A 130 9.81 -1.25 9.77
CA GLY A 130 11.15 -1.80 9.91
C GLY A 130 11.49 -2.93 8.94
N VAL A 131 10.59 -3.28 8.04
CA VAL A 131 10.74 -4.44 7.13
C VAL A 131 12.04 -4.39 6.31
N VAL A 132 12.53 -3.20 5.96
CA VAL A 132 13.73 -2.99 5.15
C VAL A 132 15.05 -3.11 5.95
N VAL A 133 14.98 -3.22 7.28
CA VAL A 133 16.18 -3.35 8.13
C VAL A 133 16.90 -4.66 7.86
N ARG A 134 16.17 -5.68 7.46
CA ARG A 134 16.71 -6.98 7.11
C ARG A 134 16.86 -7.10 5.59
N GLU A 135 18.07 -7.36 5.11
CA GLU A 135 18.39 -7.40 3.68
C GLU A 135 17.62 -8.50 2.93
N ASP A 136 17.48 -9.69 3.53
CA ASP A 136 16.71 -10.81 2.98
C ASP A 136 15.27 -10.40 2.59
N ASN A 137 14.66 -9.50 3.36
CA ASN A 137 13.30 -9.05 3.10
C ASN A 137 13.15 -8.30 1.76
N LYS A 138 14.19 -7.54 1.37
CA LYS A 138 14.24 -6.85 0.08
C LYS A 138 14.15 -7.87 -1.06
N ASP A 139 14.95 -8.93 -0.99
CA ASP A 139 14.98 -9.97 -2.02
C ASP A 139 13.66 -10.75 -2.08
N HIS A 140 13.07 -11.05 -0.92
CA HIS A 140 11.75 -11.68 -0.84
C HIS A 140 10.66 -10.83 -1.49
N MET A 141 10.63 -9.52 -1.25
CA MET A 141 9.64 -8.62 -1.86
C MET A 141 9.85 -8.49 -3.36
N LYS A 142 11.09 -8.21 -3.83
CA LYS A 142 11.40 -8.00 -5.25
C LYS A 142 11.19 -9.25 -6.11
N LYS A 143 11.44 -10.43 -5.56
CA LYS A 143 11.25 -11.70 -6.28
C LYS A 143 9.76 -11.99 -6.54
N HIS A 144 8.86 -11.51 -5.69
CA HIS A 144 7.45 -11.90 -5.71
C HIS A 144 6.49 -10.74 -5.98
N GLY A 145 7.01 -9.54 -6.23
CA GLY A 145 6.18 -8.37 -6.49
C GLY A 145 6.95 -7.10 -6.85
N ARG A 146 6.26 -5.97 -6.72
CA ARG A 146 6.82 -4.64 -6.85
C ARG A 146 6.77 -3.92 -5.51
N VAL A 147 7.82 -3.20 -5.21
CA VAL A 147 7.98 -2.48 -3.94
C VAL A 147 7.77 -1.00 -4.15
N VAL A 148 6.75 -0.46 -3.49
CA VAL A 148 6.39 0.95 -3.53
C VAL A 148 6.80 1.61 -2.22
N LEU A 149 7.72 2.55 -2.28
CA LEU A 149 8.11 3.39 -1.15
C LEU A 149 7.15 4.58 -1.05
N LEU A 150 6.45 4.68 0.08
CA LEU A 150 5.70 5.87 0.45
C LEU A 150 6.58 6.77 1.33
N THR A 151 6.77 8.01 0.90
CA THR A 151 7.51 9.02 1.67
C THR A 151 6.57 10.08 2.23
N ALA A 152 6.97 10.68 3.35
CA ALA A 152 6.32 11.85 3.93
C ALA A 152 7.39 12.68 4.67
N THR A 153 7.22 13.99 4.69
CA THR A 153 8.11 14.88 5.45
C THR A 153 8.04 14.61 6.95
N PRO A 154 9.09 14.91 7.73
CA PRO A 154 9.07 14.74 9.17
C PRO A 154 7.89 15.46 9.85
N GLU A 155 7.52 16.63 9.37
CA GLU A 155 6.38 17.43 9.85
C GLU A 155 5.05 16.72 9.60
N THR A 156 4.88 16.16 8.39
CA THR A 156 3.68 15.38 8.03
C THR A 156 3.58 14.13 8.88
N VAL A 157 4.69 13.41 9.07
CA VAL A 157 4.73 12.23 9.95
C VAL A 157 4.37 12.63 11.37
N TYR A 158 5.01 13.66 11.93
CA TYR A 158 4.72 14.15 13.28
C TYR A 158 3.21 14.45 13.46
N ASN A 159 2.63 15.22 12.55
CA ASN A 159 1.22 15.58 12.62
C ASN A 159 0.26 14.38 12.56
N ARG A 160 0.65 13.31 11.84
CA ARG A 160 -0.16 12.09 11.71
C ARG A 160 -0.04 11.15 12.91
N VAL A 161 1.07 11.20 13.66
CA VAL A 161 1.35 10.21 14.71
C VAL A 161 1.38 10.77 16.14
N LYS A 162 1.38 12.10 16.32
CA LYS A 162 1.50 12.76 17.63
C LYS A 162 0.44 12.33 18.65
N ASP A 163 -0.75 11.96 18.21
CA ASP A 163 -1.87 11.55 19.07
C ASP A 163 -1.96 10.00 19.20
N SER A 164 -1.00 9.23 18.65
CA SER A 164 -1.01 7.78 18.67
C SER A 164 -0.17 7.25 19.83
N THR A 165 -0.78 6.47 20.72
CA THR A 165 -0.11 5.81 21.86
C THR A 165 0.50 4.44 21.53
N GLU A 166 0.30 3.93 20.31
CA GLU A 166 0.66 2.55 19.92
C GLU A 166 2.09 2.39 19.38
N ARG A 167 2.99 3.38 19.59
CA ARG A 167 4.31 3.39 18.94
C ARG A 167 5.47 3.58 19.91
N PRO A 168 6.01 2.47 20.50
CA PRO A 168 7.04 2.52 21.53
C PRO A 168 8.30 3.34 21.16
N ILE A 169 8.69 3.34 19.88
CA ILE A 169 9.91 3.99 19.39
C ILE A 169 9.84 5.53 19.46
N LEU A 170 8.64 6.10 19.50
CA LEU A 170 8.43 7.56 19.48
C LEU A 170 8.00 8.15 20.83
N ASN A 171 7.61 7.32 21.81
CA ASN A 171 6.94 7.77 23.04
C ASN A 171 7.75 8.74 23.90
N ASP A 172 9.10 8.67 23.90
CA ASP A 172 9.95 9.49 24.78
C ASP A 172 10.57 10.72 24.08
N HIS A 173 10.52 10.80 22.73
CA HIS A 173 11.19 11.85 21.96
C HIS A 173 10.41 12.30 20.74
N MET A 174 9.09 12.47 20.87
CA MET A 174 8.20 12.84 19.78
C MET A 174 8.43 14.30 19.35
N ASN A 175 9.38 14.54 18.46
CA ASN A 175 9.57 15.81 17.78
C ASN A 175 10.03 15.62 16.32
N VAL A 176 9.93 16.69 15.53
CA VAL A 176 10.24 16.66 14.09
C VAL A 176 11.70 16.29 13.81
N ASP A 177 12.64 16.83 14.59
CA ASP A 177 14.09 16.57 14.40
C ASP A 177 14.45 15.12 14.67
N PHE A 178 13.87 14.50 15.70
CA PHE A 178 14.06 13.09 15.99
C PHE A 178 13.51 12.20 14.87
N ILE A 179 12.32 12.53 14.36
CA ILE A 179 11.71 11.84 13.21
C ILE A 179 12.61 11.97 11.98
N ALA A 180 13.10 13.17 11.67
CA ALA A 180 14.02 13.44 10.57
C ALA A 180 15.31 12.58 10.70
N GLY A 181 15.90 12.54 11.87
CA GLY A 181 17.08 11.71 12.13
C GLY A 181 16.84 10.21 11.94
N LEU A 182 15.67 9.70 12.34
CA LEU A 182 15.30 8.29 12.13
C LEU A 182 15.00 7.98 10.64
N GLN A 183 14.36 8.90 9.93
CA GLN A 183 14.11 8.77 8.49
C GLN A 183 15.43 8.74 7.73
N GLU A 184 16.36 9.64 8.04
CA GLU A 184 17.67 9.71 7.41
C GLU A 184 18.46 8.40 7.58
N LYS A 185 18.51 7.84 8.79
CA LYS A 185 19.17 6.55 9.07
C LYS A 185 18.64 5.38 8.24
N ARG A 186 17.37 5.43 7.82
CA ARG A 186 16.71 4.34 7.07
C ARG A 186 16.54 4.65 5.59
N ARG A 187 16.81 5.89 5.16
CA ARG A 187 16.57 6.35 3.79
C ARG A 187 17.21 5.43 2.76
N ALA A 188 18.50 5.16 2.89
CA ALA A 188 19.23 4.31 1.95
C ALA A 188 18.65 2.89 1.86
N LEU A 189 18.16 2.33 2.98
CA LEU A 189 17.53 1.00 3.00
C LEU A 189 16.19 0.99 2.27
N TYR A 190 15.37 2.03 2.45
CA TYR A 190 14.10 2.16 1.74
C TYR A 190 14.32 2.35 0.23
N GLU A 191 15.23 3.23 -0.16
CA GLU A 191 15.56 3.51 -1.56
C GLU A 191 16.10 2.26 -2.27
N ALA A 192 16.98 1.50 -1.62
CA ALA A 192 17.52 0.24 -2.17
C ALA A 192 16.45 -0.86 -2.35
N ALA A 193 15.43 -0.84 -1.51
CA ALA A 193 14.33 -1.80 -1.60
C ALA A 193 13.25 -1.40 -2.61
N ALA A 194 13.07 -0.11 -2.87
CA ALA A 194 12.00 0.42 -3.71
C ALA A 194 12.20 0.15 -5.20
N ASP A 195 11.11 -0.15 -5.90
CA ASP A 195 11.02 -0.11 -7.37
C ASP A 195 10.46 1.24 -7.84
N VAL A 196 9.52 1.81 -7.08
CA VAL A 196 8.97 3.16 -7.31
C VAL A 196 8.80 3.90 -5.98
N THR A 197 8.87 5.22 -6.03
CA THR A 197 8.69 6.09 -4.85
C THR A 197 7.56 7.08 -5.09
N VAL A 198 6.69 7.26 -4.09
CA VAL A 198 5.55 8.19 -4.12
C VAL A 198 5.51 9.01 -2.83
N ALA A 199 5.54 10.34 -2.97
CA ALA A 199 5.36 11.26 -1.85
C ALA A 199 3.87 11.39 -1.50
N THR A 200 3.56 11.37 -0.19
CA THR A 200 2.18 11.43 0.31
C THR A 200 1.79 12.81 0.85
N ASP A 201 2.74 13.74 0.88
CA ASP A 201 2.51 15.11 1.38
C ASP A 201 1.56 15.87 0.46
N GLY A 202 0.58 16.54 1.05
CA GLY A 202 -0.36 17.41 0.32
C GLY A 202 -1.32 16.70 -0.64
N LYS A 203 -1.31 15.37 -0.71
CA LYS A 203 -2.15 14.58 -1.61
C LYS A 203 -3.24 13.82 -0.85
N ASN A 204 -4.40 13.69 -1.47
CA ASN A 204 -5.43 12.79 -0.98
C ASN A 204 -5.13 11.32 -1.35
N PRO A 205 -5.74 10.33 -0.68
CA PRO A 205 -5.49 8.92 -0.95
C PRO A 205 -5.74 8.48 -2.39
N GLU A 206 -6.72 9.06 -3.08
CA GLU A 206 -7.04 8.72 -4.46
C GLU A 206 -5.95 9.18 -5.44
N GLU A 207 -5.39 10.37 -5.24
CA GLU A 207 -4.25 10.90 -6.01
C GLU A 207 -3.01 10.03 -5.84
N ILE A 208 -2.71 9.61 -4.60
CA ILE A 208 -1.57 8.73 -4.29
C ILE A 208 -1.74 7.38 -4.97
N CYS A 209 -2.93 6.77 -4.90
CA CYS A 209 -3.22 5.50 -5.56
C CYS A 209 -3.08 5.59 -7.08
N ARG A 210 -3.55 6.68 -7.68
CA ARG A 210 -3.41 6.93 -9.14
C ARG A 210 -1.94 6.99 -9.52
N GLU A 211 -1.12 7.76 -8.79
CA GLU A 211 0.32 7.87 -9.04
C GLU A 211 1.04 6.52 -8.89
N ILE A 212 0.67 5.71 -7.90
CA ILE A 212 1.22 4.35 -7.72
C ILE A 212 0.92 3.50 -8.95
N VAL A 213 -0.34 3.46 -9.39
CA VAL A 213 -0.78 2.67 -10.55
C VAL A 213 -0.08 3.12 -11.83
N GLU A 214 0.05 4.42 -12.06
CA GLU A 214 0.75 5.00 -13.21
C GLU A 214 2.24 4.61 -13.22
N LYS A 215 2.94 4.78 -12.10
CA LYS A 215 4.36 4.46 -11.97
C LYS A 215 4.63 2.96 -12.13
N LEU A 216 3.81 2.10 -11.53
CA LEU A 216 3.95 0.65 -11.68
C LEU A 216 3.68 0.21 -13.13
N THR A 217 2.65 0.76 -13.76
CA THR A 217 2.32 0.46 -15.16
C THR A 217 3.44 0.91 -16.10
N GLN A 218 4.04 2.06 -15.85
CA GLN A 218 5.17 2.56 -16.65
C GLN A 218 6.40 1.66 -16.44
N LEU A 219 6.76 1.33 -15.20
CA LEU A 219 7.87 0.44 -14.87
C LEU A 219 7.75 -0.92 -15.59
N ASP A 220 6.54 -1.51 -15.59
CA ASP A 220 6.32 -2.81 -16.23
C ASP A 220 6.43 -2.73 -17.77
N ARG A 221 6.00 -1.62 -18.39
CA ARG A 221 6.21 -1.37 -19.82
C ARG A 221 7.68 -1.26 -20.16
N ASP A 222 8.43 -0.48 -19.39
CA ASP A 222 9.86 -0.27 -19.60
C ASP A 222 10.64 -1.57 -19.43
N THR A 223 10.26 -2.40 -18.43
CA THR A 223 10.85 -3.71 -18.19
C THR A 223 10.55 -4.68 -19.35
N ALA A 224 9.33 -4.67 -19.88
CA ALA A 224 8.95 -5.51 -21.01
C ALA A 224 9.67 -5.08 -22.31
N ALA A 225 9.84 -3.80 -22.54
CA ALA A 225 10.59 -3.27 -23.71
C ALA A 225 12.05 -3.70 -23.66
N ALA A 226 12.71 -3.61 -22.49
CA ALA A 226 14.11 -4.02 -22.30
C ALA A 226 14.36 -5.53 -22.44
N GLN A 227 13.34 -6.36 -22.34
CA GLN A 227 13.44 -7.82 -22.55
C GLN A 227 13.26 -8.25 -24.01
N CYS A 228 12.82 -7.33 -24.89
CA CYS A 228 12.60 -7.57 -26.31
C CYS A 228 13.78 -7.10 -27.19
N GLU A 229 14.78 -6.43 -26.61
CA GLU A 229 16.05 -6.04 -27.23
C GLU A 229 17.13 -7.10 -26.95
#